data_a76b3f5f789d2e4bd1e92520804d2fa7
#
_entry.id   a76b3f5f789d2e4bd1e92520804d2fa7
#
_cell.length_a   1.000
_cell.length_b   1.000
_cell.length_c   1.000
_cell.angle_alpha   90.00
_cell.angle_beta   90.00
_cell.angle_gamma   90.00
#
_symmetry.space_group_name_H-M   'P 1'
#
loop_
_entity.id
_entity.type
_entity.pdbx_description
1 polymer ?
#
loop_
_entity_poly.entity_id
_entity_poly.type
_entity_poly.pdbx_seq_one_letter_code
_entity_poly.pdbx_strand_id
1 'polypeptide(L)'
;MKRIITVILLSTLQGQGLDGRYHSVDEIYSYLDSLNQIEEISDWFHLDTIGFSTQDNIPILAVRISDNAHLKEDEPRVLFIGQVHAEEILGVEIVMDLIKDLLFPGPSILSHMNILKQYLDIWLIPTANPEGLNVVHEGLDLSYRKNKRDLSPNGPFPNNQFDYDPSIGND
;
A
#
# COMPACT_ATOMS: atom_id res chain seq x y z
N MET A 1 53.89 31.17 -3.22
CA MET A 1 53.11 30.18 -2.45
C MET A 1 51.72 30.04 -3.09
N LYS A 2 51.48 28.94 -3.82
CA LYS A 2 50.14 28.64 -4.41
C LYS A 2 49.30 27.94 -3.37
N ARG A 3 48.15 28.52 -2.95
CA ARG A 3 47.20 27.88 -2.10
C ARG A 3 46.35 26.91 -2.92
N ILE A 4 46.42 25.63 -2.62
CA ILE A 4 45.55 24.60 -3.17
C ILE A 4 44.28 24.63 -2.34
N ILE A 5 43.13 24.98 -2.95
CA ILE A 5 41.80 24.88 -2.34
C ILE A 5 41.31 23.48 -2.67
N THR A 6 41.30 22.60 -1.69
CA THR A 6 40.68 21.28 -1.79
C THR A 6 39.17 21.46 -1.61
N VAL A 7 38.42 21.35 -2.69
CA VAL A 7 36.95 21.29 -2.62
C VAL A 7 36.56 19.85 -2.29
N ILE A 8 36.10 19.61 -1.07
CA ILE A 8 35.50 18.34 -0.68
C ILE A 8 34.06 18.37 -1.18
N LEU A 9 33.78 17.64 -2.28
CA LEU A 9 32.40 17.33 -2.68
C LEU A 9 31.85 16.30 -1.68
N LEU A 10 31.06 16.75 -0.70
CA LEU A 10 30.18 15.84 0.01
C LEU A 10 29.02 15.47 -0.95
N SER A 11 29.15 14.32 -1.61
CA SER A 11 28.00 13.67 -2.20
C SER A 11 27.12 13.16 -1.05
N THR A 12 26.00 13.82 -0.80
CA THR A 12 24.93 13.24 0.00
C THR A 12 24.45 12.00 -0.76
N LEU A 13 24.74 10.81 -0.26
CA LEU A 13 24.03 9.60 -0.62
C LEU A 13 22.59 9.77 -0.10
N GLN A 14 21.75 10.42 -0.88
CA GLN A 14 20.31 10.25 -0.71
C GLN A 14 20.01 8.84 -1.16
N GLY A 15 19.42 8.02 -0.28
CA GLY A 15 18.89 6.73 -0.66
C GLY A 15 17.98 6.94 -1.89
N GLN A 16 18.20 6.15 -2.94
CA GLN A 16 17.31 6.21 -4.10
C GLN A 16 16.03 5.53 -3.64
N GLY A 17 14.94 6.30 -3.52
CA GLY A 17 13.59 5.77 -3.35
C GLY A 17 13.22 4.79 -4.47
N LEU A 18 12.07 4.16 -4.34
CA LEU A 18 11.56 3.28 -5.39
C LEU A 18 11.39 4.04 -6.71
N ASP A 19 11.49 3.30 -7.80
CA ASP A 19 11.16 3.78 -9.14
C ASP A 19 9.71 4.30 -9.14
N GLY A 20 9.46 5.47 -9.76
CA GLY A 20 8.12 6.10 -9.84
C GLY A 20 7.07 5.29 -10.60
N ARG A 21 7.36 4.04 -10.97
CA ARG A 21 6.39 3.06 -11.47
C ARG A 21 5.64 2.31 -10.35
N TYR A 22 6.11 2.41 -9.11
CA TYR A 22 5.49 1.79 -7.94
C TYR A 22 4.75 2.84 -7.13
N HIS A 23 3.49 2.54 -6.77
CA HIS A 23 2.64 3.46 -6.05
C HIS A 23 3.14 3.72 -4.62
N SER A 24 3.19 4.98 -4.24
CA SER A 24 3.26 5.42 -2.84
C SER A 24 1.91 5.25 -2.15
N VAL A 25 1.90 5.34 -0.81
CA VAL A 25 0.66 5.32 -0.02
C VAL A 25 -0.28 6.47 -0.45
N ASP A 26 0.26 7.66 -0.67
CA ASP A 26 -0.53 8.83 -1.09
C ASP A 26 -1.15 8.65 -2.47
N GLU A 27 -0.43 8.04 -3.42
CA GLU A 27 -0.95 7.74 -4.75
C GLU A 27 -2.05 6.68 -4.71
N ILE A 28 -1.87 5.60 -3.91
CA ILE A 28 -2.90 4.59 -3.68
C ILE A 28 -4.18 5.26 -3.16
N TYR A 29 -4.06 6.05 -2.10
CA TYR A 29 -5.21 6.67 -1.44
C TYR A 29 -5.90 7.69 -2.34
N SER A 30 -5.12 8.54 -3.02
CA SER A 30 -5.66 9.50 -4.00
C SER A 30 -6.42 8.81 -5.13
N TYR A 31 -5.90 7.67 -5.61
CA TYR A 31 -6.59 6.87 -6.63
C TYR A 31 -7.89 6.28 -6.10
N LEU A 32 -7.89 5.64 -4.93
CA LEU A 32 -9.08 5.04 -4.33
C LEU A 32 -10.15 6.11 -4.01
N ASP A 33 -9.74 7.25 -3.50
CA ASP A 33 -10.65 8.39 -3.28
C ASP A 33 -11.23 8.92 -4.58
N SER A 34 -10.45 8.94 -5.67
CA SER A 34 -10.96 9.33 -6.98
C SER A 34 -12.02 8.38 -7.52
N LEU A 35 -11.85 7.07 -7.29
CA LEU A 35 -12.86 6.06 -7.64
C LEU A 35 -14.15 6.27 -6.86
N ASN A 36 -14.05 6.62 -5.58
CA ASN A 36 -15.20 6.87 -4.71
C ASN A 36 -16.04 8.08 -5.11
N GLN A 37 -15.54 8.92 -6.03
CA GLN A 37 -16.27 10.07 -6.61
C GLN A 37 -16.96 9.75 -7.94
N ILE A 38 -16.79 8.55 -8.49
CA ILE A 38 -17.38 8.15 -9.78
C ILE A 38 -18.79 7.58 -9.55
N GLU A 39 -19.81 8.32 -9.97
CA GLU A 39 -21.20 7.94 -9.78
C GLU A 39 -21.58 6.64 -10.53
N GLU A 40 -21.01 6.41 -11.70
CA GLU A 40 -21.29 5.24 -12.56
C GLU A 40 -20.86 3.90 -11.96
N ILE A 41 -19.97 3.91 -10.97
CA ILE A 41 -19.53 2.70 -10.28
C ILE A 41 -20.01 2.64 -8.83
N SER A 42 -20.80 3.58 -8.36
CA SER A 42 -21.20 3.70 -6.96
C SER A 42 -21.90 2.44 -6.41
N ASP A 43 -22.67 1.74 -7.22
CA ASP A 43 -23.32 0.49 -6.80
C ASP A 43 -22.32 -0.68 -6.70
N TRP A 44 -21.23 -0.63 -7.48
CA TRP A 44 -20.24 -1.70 -7.59
C TRP A 44 -19.03 -1.53 -6.68
N PHE A 45 -18.84 -0.34 -6.12
CA PHE A 45 -17.63 0.05 -5.38
C PHE A 45 -17.96 0.64 -4.03
N HIS A 46 -17.29 0.14 -3.00
CA HIS A 46 -17.33 0.74 -1.67
C HIS A 46 -15.92 0.79 -1.07
N LEU A 47 -15.53 1.95 -0.57
CA LEU A 47 -14.26 2.17 0.10
C LEU A 47 -14.47 2.26 1.61
N ASP A 48 -13.76 1.44 2.37
CA ASP A 48 -13.86 1.38 3.83
C ASP A 48 -12.50 1.53 4.49
N THR A 49 -12.49 2.11 5.69
CA THR A 49 -11.33 2.13 6.58
C THR A 49 -11.47 1.01 7.61
N ILE A 50 -10.72 -0.07 7.43
CA ILE A 50 -10.81 -1.28 8.26
C ILE A 50 -9.93 -1.25 9.51
N GLY A 51 -9.04 -0.27 9.61
CA GLY A 51 -8.14 -0.09 10.73
C GLY A 51 -7.12 1.01 10.50
N PHE A 52 -6.13 1.07 11.38
CA PHE A 52 -5.04 2.03 11.31
C PHE A 52 -3.71 1.36 11.63
N SER A 53 -2.64 1.86 11.03
CA SER A 53 -1.28 1.44 11.37
C SER A 53 -0.93 1.86 12.80
N THR A 54 0.00 1.14 13.41
CA THR A 54 0.22 1.23 14.87
C THR A 54 1.05 2.41 15.31
N GLN A 55 1.96 2.92 14.48
CA GLN A 55 2.88 3.99 14.83
C GLN A 55 2.45 5.33 14.23
N ASP A 56 2.19 5.36 12.93
CA ASP A 56 1.91 6.59 12.22
C ASP A 56 0.40 6.86 12.08
N ASN A 57 -0.44 5.94 12.59
CA ASN A 57 -1.90 6.03 12.54
C ASN A 57 -2.46 6.25 11.11
N ILE A 58 -1.80 5.64 10.12
CA ILE A 58 -2.22 5.70 8.73
C ILE A 58 -3.42 4.76 8.53
N PRO A 59 -4.54 5.18 7.93
CA PRO A 59 -5.69 4.32 7.71
C PRO A 59 -5.32 3.13 6.82
N ILE A 60 -5.83 1.95 7.14
CA ILE A 60 -5.76 0.77 6.29
C ILE A 60 -7.07 0.71 5.51
N LEU A 61 -6.98 0.91 4.20
CA LEU A 61 -8.14 0.98 3.31
C LEU A 61 -8.44 -0.39 2.70
N ALA A 62 -9.73 -0.70 2.62
CA ALA A 62 -10.24 -1.86 1.91
C ALA A 62 -11.27 -1.41 0.86
N VAL A 63 -11.15 -1.92 -0.34
CA VAL A 63 -12.13 -1.79 -1.40
C VAL A 63 -13.01 -3.02 -1.40
N ARG A 64 -14.32 -2.81 -1.45
CA ARG A 64 -15.30 -3.86 -1.68
C ARG A 64 -15.90 -3.70 -3.07
N ILE A 65 -15.90 -4.76 -3.85
CA ILE A 65 -16.49 -4.81 -5.20
C ILE A 65 -17.49 -5.97 -5.26
N SER A 66 -18.76 -5.64 -5.54
CA SER A 66 -19.89 -6.54 -5.67
C SER A 66 -20.98 -5.83 -6.47
N ASP A 67 -22.05 -6.48 -6.90
CA ASP A 67 -23.18 -5.82 -7.60
C ASP A 67 -24.01 -4.90 -6.69
N ASN A 68 -23.89 -5.06 -5.37
CA ASN A 68 -24.45 -4.18 -4.35
C ASN A 68 -23.41 -3.90 -3.26
N ALA A 69 -22.31 -3.24 -3.60
CA ALA A 69 -21.13 -3.10 -2.73
C ALA A 69 -21.42 -2.46 -1.35
N HIS A 70 -22.53 -1.74 -1.20
CA HIS A 70 -22.96 -1.13 0.08
C HIS A 70 -23.84 -2.05 0.95
N LEU A 71 -24.33 -3.18 0.41
CA LEU A 71 -25.22 -4.09 1.10
C LEU A 71 -24.49 -5.35 1.53
N LYS A 72 -24.87 -5.88 2.67
CA LYS A 72 -24.39 -7.21 3.11
C LYS A 72 -25.33 -8.27 2.56
N GLU A 73 -24.82 -9.06 1.62
CA GLU A 73 -25.55 -10.15 0.99
C GLU A 73 -24.96 -11.52 1.37
N ASP A 74 -25.69 -12.60 1.08
CA ASP A 74 -25.22 -13.97 1.33
C ASP A 74 -24.47 -14.50 0.10
N GLU A 75 -23.34 -13.87 -0.20
CA GLU A 75 -22.46 -14.21 -1.30
C GLU A 75 -21.13 -14.81 -0.83
N PRO A 76 -20.50 -15.67 -1.64
CA PRO A 76 -19.16 -16.15 -1.36
C PRO A 76 -18.17 -14.99 -1.33
N ARG A 77 -17.36 -14.92 -0.26
CA ARG A 77 -16.38 -13.85 -0.06
C ARG A 77 -14.99 -14.26 -0.53
N VAL A 78 -14.35 -13.33 -1.21
CA VAL A 78 -12.94 -13.45 -1.62
C VAL A 78 -12.18 -12.25 -1.09
N LEU A 79 -11.04 -12.48 -0.46
CA LEU A 79 -10.15 -11.43 0.06
C LEU A 79 -8.79 -11.49 -0.65
N PHE A 80 -8.40 -10.37 -1.23
CA PHE A 80 -7.05 -10.14 -1.74
C PHE A 80 -6.33 -9.14 -0.84
N ILE A 81 -5.14 -9.52 -0.37
CA ILE A 81 -4.26 -8.65 0.41
C ILE A 81 -2.97 -8.47 -0.39
N GLY A 82 -2.66 -7.23 -0.76
CA GLY A 82 -1.51 -6.92 -1.59
C GLY A 82 -0.20 -7.01 -0.83
N GLN A 83 0.08 -6.06 0.02
CA GLN A 83 1.35 -5.94 0.71
C GLN A 83 1.14 -6.12 2.23
N VAL A 84 1.62 -7.25 2.77
CA VAL A 84 1.70 -7.52 4.22
C VAL A 84 3.09 -7.17 4.73
N HIS A 85 4.14 -7.62 4.03
CA HIS A 85 5.51 -7.25 4.32
C HIS A 85 5.92 -6.05 3.48
N ALA A 86 6.66 -5.14 4.09
CA ALA A 86 6.94 -3.83 3.50
C ALA A 86 7.68 -3.88 2.15
N GLU A 87 8.64 -4.81 1.99
CA GLU A 87 9.42 -4.99 0.76
C GLU A 87 8.66 -5.66 -0.39
N GLU A 88 7.48 -6.23 -0.12
CA GLU A 88 6.69 -6.96 -1.12
C GLU A 88 5.82 -6.02 -1.98
N ILE A 89 6.45 -5.01 -2.57
CA ILE A 89 5.80 -3.91 -3.30
C ILE A 89 4.95 -4.35 -4.50
N LEU A 90 5.32 -5.46 -5.17
CA LEU A 90 4.54 -5.98 -6.31
C LEU A 90 3.13 -6.39 -5.92
N GLY A 91 2.90 -6.76 -4.65
CA GLY A 91 1.58 -7.07 -4.14
C GLY A 91 0.62 -5.89 -4.22
N VAL A 92 1.12 -4.67 -3.99
CA VAL A 92 0.36 -3.41 -4.16
C VAL A 92 -0.10 -3.28 -5.61
N GLU A 93 0.84 -3.37 -6.55
CA GLU A 93 0.57 -3.17 -7.98
C GLU A 93 -0.45 -4.18 -8.52
N ILE A 94 -0.31 -5.46 -8.12
CA ILE A 94 -1.25 -6.52 -8.53
C ILE A 94 -2.66 -6.22 -8.03
N VAL A 95 -2.82 -5.77 -6.78
CA VAL A 95 -4.15 -5.47 -6.23
C VAL A 95 -4.72 -4.20 -6.84
N MET A 96 -3.91 -3.18 -7.11
CA MET A 96 -4.33 -1.96 -7.79
C MET A 96 -4.81 -2.25 -9.23
N ASP A 97 -4.05 -3.05 -9.98
CA ASP A 97 -4.47 -3.49 -11.33
C ASP A 97 -5.74 -4.33 -11.28
N LEU A 98 -5.89 -5.22 -10.29
CA LEU A 98 -7.11 -6.03 -10.14
C LEU A 98 -8.34 -5.17 -9.85
N ILE A 99 -8.23 -4.15 -8.99
CA ILE A 99 -9.31 -3.17 -8.75
C ILE A 99 -9.73 -2.50 -10.05
N LYS A 100 -8.75 -2.03 -10.82
CA LYS A 100 -9.00 -1.39 -12.12
C LYS A 100 -9.67 -2.35 -13.12
N ASP A 101 -9.19 -3.58 -13.23
CA ASP A 101 -9.73 -4.57 -14.16
C ASP A 101 -11.16 -5.01 -13.78
N LEU A 102 -11.45 -5.09 -12.49
CA LEU A 102 -12.81 -5.38 -12.01
C LEU A 102 -13.78 -4.24 -12.33
N LEU A 103 -13.37 -2.99 -12.15
CA LEU A 103 -14.25 -1.83 -12.35
C LEU A 103 -14.35 -1.40 -13.82
N PHE A 104 -13.22 -1.42 -14.54
CA PHE A 104 -13.09 -0.95 -15.92
C PHE A 104 -12.49 -2.01 -16.85
N PRO A 105 -13.13 -3.20 -16.96
CA PRO A 105 -12.56 -4.30 -17.70
C PRO A 105 -12.42 -4.01 -19.18
N GLY A 106 -11.28 -4.39 -19.76
CA GLY A 106 -11.10 -4.38 -21.20
C GLY A 106 -12.02 -5.39 -21.91
N PRO A 107 -12.27 -5.23 -23.24
CA PRO A 107 -13.22 -6.07 -23.98
C PRO A 107 -12.99 -7.57 -23.88
N SER A 108 -11.73 -7.99 -23.76
CA SER A 108 -11.36 -9.41 -23.70
C SER A 108 -11.72 -10.10 -22.38
N ILE A 109 -11.85 -9.35 -21.28
CA ILE A 109 -12.13 -9.87 -19.94
C ILE A 109 -13.49 -9.42 -19.39
N LEU A 110 -14.20 -8.54 -20.11
CA LEU A 110 -15.44 -7.89 -19.67
C LEU A 110 -16.47 -8.89 -19.12
N SER A 111 -16.75 -9.97 -19.86
CA SER A 111 -17.73 -10.97 -19.44
C SER A 111 -17.34 -11.70 -18.16
N HIS A 112 -16.04 -12.01 -17.99
CA HIS A 112 -15.53 -12.67 -16.79
C HIS A 112 -15.62 -11.76 -15.57
N MET A 113 -15.18 -10.51 -15.71
CA MET A 113 -15.22 -9.54 -14.61
C MET A 113 -16.65 -9.22 -14.17
N ASN A 114 -17.59 -9.13 -15.11
CA ASN A 114 -19.00 -8.93 -14.77
C ASN A 114 -19.60 -10.11 -14.01
N ILE A 115 -19.26 -11.36 -14.40
CA ILE A 115 -19.68 -12.56 -13.66
C ILE A 115 -19.10 -12.54 -12.24
N LEU A 116 -17.81 -12.24 -12.09
CA LEU A 116 -17.18 -12.20 -10.76
C LEU A 116 -17.87 -11.19 -9.84
N LYS A 117 -18.09 -9.97 -10.31
CA LYS A 117 -18.79 -8.91 -9.55
C LYS A 117 -20.23 -9.25 -9.19
N GLN A 118 -20.92 -10.01 -10.03
CA GLN A 118 -22.33 -10.35 -9.85
C GLN A 118 -22.56 -11.46 -8.81
N TYR A 119 -21.56 -12.31 -8.56
CA TYR A 119 -21.72 -13.49 -7.71
C TYR A 119 -20.75 -13.58 -6.55
N LEU A 120 -19.87 -12.60 -6.39
CA LEU A 120 -18.85 -12.61 -5.34
C LEU A 120 -18.81 -11.27 -4.60
N ASP A 121 -18.68 -11.35 -3.28
CA ASP A 121 -18.30 -10.24 -2.41
C ASP A 121 -16.77 -10.15 -2.35
N ILE A 122 -16.17 -9.29 -3.20
CA ILE A 122 -14.72 -9.21 -3.40
C ILE A 122 -14.14 -8.08 -2.56
N TRP A 123 -13.22 -8.43 -1.65
CA TRP A 123 -12.51 -7.48 -0.81
C TRP A 123 -11.05 -7.38 -1.25
N LEU A 124 -10.56 -6.16 -1.40
CA LEU A 124 -9.20 -5.88 -1.88
C LEU A 124 -8.53 -4.87 -0.95
N ILE A 125 -7.38 -5.24 -0.40
CA ILE A 125 -6.55 -4.39 0.45
C ILE A 125 -5.22 -4.18 -0.28
N PRO A 126 -4.98 -3.04 -0.93
CA PRO A 126 -3.73 -2.81 -1.67
C PRO A 126 -2.50 -2.90 -0.78
N THR A 127 -2.55 -2.30 0.40
CA THR A 127 -1.51 -2.40 1.42
C THR A 127 -2.11 -2.61 2.80
N ALA A 128 -1.69 -3.68 3.47
CA ALA A 128 -1.99 -3.93 4.89
C ALA A 128 -0.92 -3.32 5.82
N ASN A 129 0.17 -2.80 5.25
CA ASN A 129 1.30 -2.21 5.97
C ASN A 129 1.72 -0.87 5.35
N PRO A 130 0.85 0.17 5.38
CA PRO A 130 1.12 1.44 4.73
C PRO A 130 2.34 2.17 5.30
N GLU A 131 2.58 2.10 6.60
CA GLU A 131 3.77 2.72 7.21
C GLU A 131 5.08 2.00 6.82
N GLY A 132 5.04 0.68 6.65
CA GLY A 132 6.17 -0.07 6.11
C GLY A 132 6.40 0.23 4.63
N LEU A 133 5.32 0.39 3.84
CA LEU A 133 5.43 0.81 2.45
C LEU A 133 6.14 2.17 2.31
N ASN A 134 5.83 3.14 3.18
CA ASN A 134 6.53 4.43 3.19
C ASN A 134 8.04 4.27 3.43
N VAL A 135 8.45 3.40 4.35
CA VAL A 135 9.89 3.13 4.61
C VAL A 135 10.61 2.68 3.35
N VAL A 136 10.02 1.73 2.63
CA VAL A 136 10.60 1.16 1.40
C VAL A 136 10.52 2.18 0.26
N HIS A 137 9.38 2.84 0.09
CA HIS A 137 9.15 3.78 -1.01
C HIS A 137 10.06 5.02 -0.92
N GLU A 138 10.32 5.53 0.27
CA GLU A 138 11.25 6.64 0.51
C GLU A 138 12.72 6.23 0.42
N GLY A 139 13.01 4.94 0.26
CA GLY A 139 14.37 4.41 0.16
C GLY A 139 15.14 4.42 1.48
N LEU A 140 14.44 4.48 2.60
CA LEU A 140 15.06 4.44 3.92
C LEU A 140 15.67 3.06 4.21
N ASP A 141 14.93 2.00 3.87
CA ASP A 141 15.42 0.61 3.88
C ASP A 141 14.59 -0.21 2.87
N LEU A 142 15.19 -0.56 1.73
CA LEU A 142 14.52 -1.34 0.68
C LEU A 142 14.28 -2.80 1.07
N SER A 143 14.90 -3.29 2.13
CA SER A 143 14.72 -4.63 2.69
C SER A 143 13.83 -4.66 3.94
N TYR A 144 13.23 -3.52 4.28
CA TYR A 144 12.34 -3.41 5.44
C TYR A 144 11.13 -4.31 5.27
N ARG A 145 10.90 -5.21 6.25
CA ARG A 145 9.87 -6.24 6.17
C ARG A 145 8.69 -6.00 7.10
N LYS A 146 8.97 -5.52 8.31
CA LYS A 146 8.00 -5.40 9.40
C LYS A 146 7.08 -4.18 9.26
N ASN A 147 6.09 -4.07 10.12
CA ASN A 147 5.44 -2.79 10.41
C ASN A 147 6.32 -1.96 11.37
N LYS A 148 5.96 -0.71 11.58
CA LYS A 148 6.71 0.20 12.48
C LYS A 148 6.33 0.06 13.96
N ARG A 149 5.65 -1.01 14.36
CA ARG A 149 5.26 -1.20 15.76
C ARG A 149 6.50 -1.29 16.65
N ASP A 150 6.59 -0.36 17.61
CA ASP A 150 7.63 -0.38 18.62
C ASP A 150 7.32 -1.44 19.68
N LEU A 151 8.19 -2.42 19.81
CA LEU A 151 8.17 -3.45 20.85
C LEU A 151 9.33 -3.26 21.85
N SER A 152 10.11 -2.17 21.71
CA SER A 152 11.23 -1.89 22.60
C SER A 152 10.72 -1.59 24.02
N PRO A 153 11.28 -2.25 25.04
CA PRO A 153 10.96 -1.92 26.45
C PRO A 153 11.47 -0.54 26.88
N ASN A 154 12.28 0.13 26.05
CA ASN A 154 12.90 1.42 26.34
C ASN A 154 12.12 2.62 25.81
N GLY A 155 10.89 2.41 25.29
CA GLY A 155 10.02 3.47 24.78
C GLY A 155 10.19 3.75 23.29
N PRO A 156 9.46 4.73 22.76
CA PRO A 156 9.40 5.01 21.34
C PRO A 156 10.80 5.30 20.77
N PHE A 157 10.99 4.96 19.51
CA PHE A 157 12.25 5.11 18.78
C PHE A 157 12.93 6.44 19.04
N PRO A 158 14.15 6.45 19.59
CA PRO A 158 14.89 7.70 19.71
C PRO A 158 15.17 8.24 18.29
N ASN A 159 14.76 9.50 18.03
CA ASN A 159 15.08 10.23 16.81
C ASN A 159 14.44 9.73 15.52
N ASN A 160 13.22 9.24 15.53
CA ASN A 160 12.54 8.69 14.34
C ASN A 160 13.30 7.53 13.65
N GLN A 161 14.17 6.86 14.37
CA GLN A 161 14.81 5.64 13.88
C GLN A 161 13.87 4.46 14.12
N PHE A 162 13.75 3.57 13.12
CA PHE A 162 12.99 2.33 13.23
C PHE A 162 13.66 1.40 14.24
N ASP A 163 12.87 0.58 14.94
CA ASP A 163 13.40 -0.45 15.83
C ASP A 163 14.08 -1.56 15.00
N TYR A 164 15.23 -1.21 14.46
CA TYR A 164 16.12 -2.15 13.86
C TYR A 164 16.96 -2.78 14.97
N ASP A 165 16.46 -3.87 15.55
CA ASP A 165 17.28 -4.73 16.39
C ASP A 165 17.89 -5.84 15.52
N PRO A 166 19.15 -5.69 15.12
CA PRO A 166 19.83 -6.71 14.31
C PRO A 166 20.00 -8.04 15.05
N SER A 167 19.79 -8.08 16.38
CA SER A 167 19.90 -9.29 17.19
C SER A 167 18.67 -10.19 17.14
N ILE A 168 17.50 -9.63 16.73
CA ILE A 168 16.24 -10.37 16.69
C ILE A 168 15.97 -10.96 15.28
N GLY A 169 16.79 -10.59 14.29
CA GLY A 169 16.56 -10.94 12.89
C GLY A 169 15.39 -10.16 12.28
N ASN A 170 15.31 -10.15 10.96
CA ASN A 170 14.22 -9.50 10.20
C ASN A 170 13.03 -10.46 9.98
N ASP A 171 12.74 -11.34 10.93
CA ASP A 171 11.64 -12.31 10.82
C ASP A 171 10.32 -11.77 11.39
#